data_6f60e9264c9631f18b0ba7fe9aea21ee
#
_entry.id   6f60e9264c9631f18b0ba7fe9aea21ee
#
_cell.length_a   1.000
_cell.length_b   1.000
_cell.length_c   1.000
_cell.angle_alpha   90.00
_cell.angle_beta   90.00
_cell.angle_gamma   90.00
#
_symmetry.space_group_name_H-M   'P 1'
#
loop_
_entity.id
_entity.type
_entity.pdbx_description
1 polymer ?
#
loop_
_entity_poly.entity_id
_entity_poly.type
_entity_poly.pdbx_seq_one_letter_code
_entity_poly.pdbx_strand_id
1 'polypeptide(L)'
;MSKLSRRRFLKGTLSGGVVTLGLPLLDVFLNENGTALADGLPIPMRFGTWSWGLGMSKEIFVPNKTGPDFDLPEEIAALAPVQKHINLFTNFHVFKDDAPNLCHHSGWVVLRSGIAPMTRENRPGETIDVSVARQIGNATRFRSLSATATGDVRDSFSYEGGNSVNTPEWSPLRFYNRL
;
A
#
# COMPACT_ATOMS: atom_id res chain seq x y z
N MET A 1 25.88 19.89 23.91
CA MET A 1 24.44 19.71 23.71
C MET A 1 24.11 18.24 23.92
N SER A 2 23.36 17.91 24.96
CA SER A 2 22.97 16.53 25.29
C SER A 2 22.07 15.99 24.19
N LYS A 3 22.50 14.91 23.52
CA LYS A 3 21.68 14.18 22.57
C LYS A 3 20.47 13.61 23.32
N LEU A 4 19.31 14.19 23.14
CA LEU A 4 18.05 13.64 23.63
C LEU A 4 17.86 12.25 23.00
N SER A 5 17.93 11.22 23.84
CA SER A 5 17.62 9.85 23.41
C SER A 5 16.16 9.81 22.93
N ARG A 6 15.97 9.59 21.64
CA ARG A 6 14.68 9.65 20.92
C ARG A 6 13.76 8.46 21.20
N ARG A 7 14.17 7.57 22.10
CA ARG A 7 13.31 6.53 22.70
C ARG A 7 12.60 7.01 23.97
N ARG A 8 12.43 8.32 24.15
CA ARG A 8 11.61 8.80 25.26
C ARG A 8 10.15 8.67 24.87
N PHE A 9 9.60 7.53 25.21
CA PHE A 9 8.17 7.36 25.37
C PHE A 9 7.62 8.42 26.31
N LEU A 10 6.45 8.93 26.06
CA LEU A 10 5.73 9.71 27.06
C LEU A 10 5.47 8.79 28.25
N LYS A 11 6.20 9.03 29.33
CA LYS A 11 5.95 8.36 30.60
C LYS A 11 5.05 9.25 31.43
N GLY A 12 3.86 8.78 31.71
CA GLY A 12 2.91 9.41 32.60
C GLY A 12 2.54 8.47 33.73
N THR A 13 2.16 9.00 34.90
CA THR A 13 1.58 8.23 35.97
C THR A 13 0.06 8.39 35.92
N LEU A 14 -0.65 7.31 35.75
CA LEU A 14 -2.11 7.28 35.88
C LEU A 14 -2.43 6.37 37.07
N SER A 15 -3.07 6.92 38.13
CA SER A 15 -3.48 6.15 39.32
C SER A 15 -2.38 5.29 39.95
N GLY A 16 -1.13 5.79 40.00
CA GLY A 16 0.00 5.08 40.61
C GLY A 16 0.71 4.07 39.71
N GLY A 17 0.27 3.86 38.46
CA GLY A 17 0.94 3.05 37.46
C GLY A 17 1.74 3.87 36.46
N VAL A 18 2.88 3.35 35.98
CA VAL A 18 3.64 3.96 34.86
C VAL A 18 3.03 3.52 33.56
N VAL A 19 2.46 4.46 32.82
CA VAL A 19 1.97 4.23 31.43
C VAL A 19 3.04 4.70 30.47
N THR A 20 3.47 3.81 29.58
CA THR A 20 4.39 4.11 28.50
C THR A 20 3.65 4.02 27.17
N LEU A 21 3.49 5.15 26.50
CA LEU A 21 2.90 5.22 25.15
C LEU A 21 4.02 5.21 24.12
N GLY A 22 4.05 4.20 23.26
CA GLY A 22 4.86 4.21 22.04
C GLY A 22 4.21 5.14 21.02
N LEU A 23 4.89 6.23 20.67
CA LEU A 23 4.42 7.12 19.60
C LEU A 23 4.75 6.48 18.24
N PRO A 24 3.88 6.68 17.23
CA PRO A 24 4.21 6.33 15.85
C PRO A 24 5.47 7.08 15.39
N LEU A 25 6.07 6.62 14.30
CA LEU A 25 7.21 7.32 13.66
C LEU A 25 6.76 8.73 13.26
N LEU A 26 7.07 9.69 14.10
CA LEU A 26 6.88 11.10 13.83
C LEU A 26 8.15 11.66 13.16
N ASP A 27 8.01 12.73 12.39
CA ASP A 27 9.14 13.40 11.72
C ASP A 27 10.28 13.74 12.68
N VAL A 28 9.96 13.99 13.96
CA VAL A 28 10.94 14.23 15.04
C VAL A 28 11.90 13.05 15.27
N PHE A 29 11.55 11.85 14.84
CA PHE A 29 12.40 10.65 14.93
C PHE A 29 13.22 10.40 13.68
N LEU A 30 13.04 11.21 12.65
CA LEU A 30 13.78 11.13 11.40
C LEU A 30 14.99 12.07 11.43
N ASN A 31 15.96 11.82 10.54
CA ASN A 31 16.99 12.79 10.25
C ASN A 31 16.37 14.01 9.51
N GLU A 32 17.14 15.10 9.36
CA GLU A 32 16.66 16.33 8.71
C GLU A 32 16.11 16.12 7.29
N ASN A 33 16.60 15.10 6.59
CA ASN A 33 16.16 14.76 5.23
C ASN A 33 15.01 13.74 5.20
N GLY A 34 14.56 13.22 6.33
CA GLY A 34 13.53 12.19 6.40
C GLY A 34 13.93 10.83 5.79
N THR A 35 15.22 10.58 5.54
CA THR A 35 15.72 9.38 4.84
C THR A 35 16.26 8.30 5.79
N ALA A 36 16.50 8.63 7.04
CA ALA A 36 16.94 7.70 8.06
C ALA A 36 16.35 8.05 9.42
N LEU A 37 16.38 7.09 10.34
CA LEU A 37 16.10 7.36 11.73
C LEU A 37 17.20 8.27 12.30
N ALA A 38 16.87 8.98 13.32
CA ALA A 38 17.78 9.97 13.89
C ALA A 38 19.00 9.38 14.60
N ASP A 39 19.04 8.08 14.82
CA ASP A 39 20.21 7.31 15.24
C ASP A 39 21.09 6.87 14.06
N GLY A 40 20.74 7.27 12.83
CA GLY A 40 21.44 6.92 11.60
C GLY A 40 21.02 5.60 10.97
N LEU A 41 20.11 4.84 11.61
CA LEU A 41 19.62 3.61 11.01
C LEU A 41 18.71 3.91 9.82
N PRO A 42 18.77 3.11 8.75
CA PRO A 42 17.89 3.27 7.61
C PRO A 42 16.43 3.03 8.02
N ILE A 43 15.53 3.80 7.42
CA ILE A 43 14.09 3.53 7.56
C ILE A 43 13.79 2.19 6.88
N PRO A 44 13.08 1.27 7.54
CA PRO A 44 12.70 0.02 6.91
C PRO A 44 11.94 0.26 5.61
N MET A 45 12.34 -0.46 4.56
CA MET A 45 11.66 -0.39 3.27
C MET A 45 10.19 -0.77 3.44
N ARG A 46 9.31 0.00 2.83
CA ARG A 46 7.87 -0.25 2.82
C ARG A 46 7.38 -0.27 1.39
N PHE A 47 6.52 -1.22 1.10
CA PHE A 47 5.83 -1.32 -0.17
C PHE A 47 4.34 -1.34 0.10
N GLY A 48 3.56 -0.62 -0.69
CA GLY A 48 2.12 -0.59 -0.56
C GLY A 48 1.45 -0.55 -1.93
N THR A 49 0.27 -1.13 -2.01
CA THR A 49 -0.60 -1.02 -3.17
C THR A 49 -1.92 -0.41 -2.73
N TRP A 50 -2.41 0.53 -3.50
CA TRP A 50 -3.71 1.14 -3.31
C TRP A 50 -4.55 0.89 -4.56
N SER A 51 -5.71 0.32 -4.38
CA SER A 51 -6.58 -0.06 -5.49
C SER A 51 -8.01 0.38 -5.24
N TRP A 52 -8.68 0.84 -6.29
CA TRP A 52 -10.10 1.14 -6.28
C TRP A 52 -10.74 0.64 -7.58
N GLY A 53 -12.04 0.43 -7.55
CA GLY A 53 -12.81 -0.01 -8.71
C GLY A 53 -13.21 1.12 -9.64
N LEU A 54 -13.93 0.77 -10.72
CA LEU A 54 -14.57 1.65 -11.70
C LEU A 54 -13.62 2.44 -12.63
N GLY A 55 -12.30 2.36 -12.41
CA GLY A 55 -11.34 3.08 -13.25
C GLY A 55 -11.33 4.59 -13.02
N MET A 56 -10.84 5.32 -14.01
CA MET A 56 -10.71 6.77 -14.02
C MET A 56 -11.23 7.32 -15.35
N SER A 57 -11.76 8.53 -15.34
CA SER A 57 -12.12 9.24 -16.56
C SER A 57 -10.86 9.63 -17.33
N LYS A 58 -10.77 9.19 -18.57
CA LYS A 58 -9.59 9.44 -19.41
C LYS A 58 -9.32 10.93 -19.57
N GLU A 59 -10.37 11.72 -19.71
CA GLU A 59 -10.34 13.14 -20.02
C GLU A 59 -9.75 13.97 -18.86
N ILE A 60 -9.93 13.52 -17.63
CA ILE A 60 -9.52 14.26 -16.42
C ILE A 60 -8.40 13.56 -15.63
N PHE A 61 -7.95 12.38 -16.09
CA PHE A 61 -6.86 11.63 -15.47
C PHE A 61 -5.59 11.60 -16.31
N VAL A 62 -5.71 11.50 -17.66
CA VAL A 62 -4.53 11.34 -18.52
C VAL A 62 -3.89 12.70 -18.80
N PRO A 63 -2.59 12.89 -18.49
CA PRO A 63 -1.88 14.12 -18.80
C PRO A 63 -1.84 14.41 -20.32
N ASN A 64 -1.82 15.69 -20.67
CA ASN A 64 -1.63 16.12 -22.06
C ASN A 64 -0.15 16.06 -22.47
N LYS A 65 0.77 16.04 -21.51
CA LYS A 65 2.21 15.98 -21.75
C LYS A 65 2.78 14.69 -21.17
N THR A 66 3.80 14.16 -21.80
CA THR A 66 4.59 13.03 -21.33
C THR A 66 5.98 13.50 -20.87
N GLY A 67 6.68 12.65 -20.11
CA GLY A 67 8.02 12.94 -19.60
C GLY A 67 8.01 13.52 -18.18
N PRO A 68 9.14 13.99 -17.67
CA PRO A 68 9.30 14.38 -16.27
C PRO A 68 8.43 15.59 -15.87
N ASP A 69 8.12 16.45 -16.83
CA ASP A 69 7.34 17.69 -16.62
C ASP A 69 5.89 17.54 -17.09
N PHE A 70 5.28 16.37 -16.87
CA PHE A 70 3.89 16.15 -17.21
C PHE A 70 2.97 17.07 -16.39
N ASP A 71 1.88 17.52 -17.02
CA ASP A 71 0.83 18.28 -16.35
C ASP A 71 0.01 17.34 -15.44
N LEU A 72 -0.43 17.86 -14.29
CA LEU A 72 -1.30 17.12 -13.38
C LEU A 72 -2.76 17.39 -13.77
N PRO A 73 -3.47 16.39 -14.32
CA PRO A 73 -4.90 16.49 -14.54
C PRO A 73 -5.70 16.69 -13.26
N GLU A 74 -6.96 17.07 -13.40
CA GLU A 74 -7.85 17.42 -12.29
C GLU A 74 -7.94 16.32 -11.22
N GLU A 75 -8.11 15.06 -11.63
CA GLU A 75 -8.25 13.93 -10.68
C GLU A 75 -7.03 13.69 -9.81
N ILE A 76 -5.84 14.08 -10.26
CA ILE A 76 -4.58 13.87 -9.54
C ILE A 76 -3.89 15.18 -9.15
N ALA A 77 -4.56 16.32 -9.29
CA ALA A 77 -3.99 17.63 -8.95
C ALA A 77 -3.51 17.71 -7.49
N ALA A 78 -4.17 17.00 -6.57
CA ALA A 78 -3.76 16.92 -5.17
C ALA A 78 -2.37 16.30 -4.95
N LEU A 79 -1.82 15.60 -5.94
CA LEU A 79 -0.50 14.98 -5.88
C LEU A 79 0.65 15.95 -6.22
N ALA A 80 0.36 17.22 -6.54
CA ALA A 80 1.36 18.23 -6.89
C ALA A 80 2.58 18.29 -5.93
N PRO A 81 2.41 18.24 -4.59
CA PRO A 81 3.56 18.29 -3.67
C PRO A 81 4.55 17.13 -3.83
N VAL A 82 4.09 16.00 -4.38
CA VAL A 82 4.88 14.78 -4.52
C VAL A 82 5.12 14.38 -5.98
N GLN A 83 4.77 15.23 -6.94
CA GLN A 83 4.85 14.96 -8.38
C GLN A 83 6.22 14.43 -8.81
N LYS A 84 7.29 14.99 -8.28
CA LYS A 84 8.68 14.55 -8.58
C LYS A 84 8.99 13.10 -8.18
N HIS A 85 8.14 12.48 -7.41
CA HIS A 85 8.26 11.10 -6.93
C HIS A 85 7.25 10.16 -7.59
N ILE A 86 6.49 10.65 -8.58
CA ILE A 86 5.42 9.90 -9.24
C ILE A 86 5.84 9.52 -10.65
N ASN A 87 5.61 8.27 -11.00
CA ASN A 87 5.59 7.80 -12.38
C ASN A 87 4.14 7.44 -12.74
N LEU A 88 3.56 8.15 -13.70
CA LEU A 88 2.21 7.89 -14.18
C LEU A 88 2.28 7.07 -15.47
N PHE A 89 1.65 5.91 -15.44
CA PHE A 89 1.58 4.99 -16.57
C PHE A 89 0.17 4.98 -17.14
N THR A 90 0.04 5.24 -18.44
CA THR A 90 -1.22 5.24 -19.16
C THR A 90 -1.14 4.31 -20.37
N ASN A 91 -2.28 3.96 -20.96
CA ASN A 91 -2.39 3.09 -22.13
C ASN A 91 -1.88 1.66 -21.96
N PHE A 92 -1.77 1.18 -20.72
CA PHE A 92 -1.46 -0.21 -20.45
C PHE A 92 -2.69 -1.09 -20.62
N HIS A 93 -2.48 -2.27 -21.18
CA HIS A 93 -3.49 -3.30 -21.33
C HIS A 93 -3.12 -4.54 -20.52
N VAL A 94 -4.11 -5.21 -19.98
CA VAL A 94 -3.88 -6.51 -19.34
C VAL A 94 -3.88 -7.61 -20.40
N PHE A 95 -2.89 -8.49 -20.34
CA PHE A 95 -2.86 -9.69 -21.18
C PHE A 95 -3.81 -10.75 -20.63
N LYS A 96 -4.52 -11.43 -21.48
CA LYS A 96 -5.49 -12.46 -21.09
C LYS A 96 -5.08 -13.87 -21.46
N ASP A 97 -4.07 -14.04 -22.32
CA ASP A 97 -3.53 -15.35 -22.74
C ASP A 97 -4.64 -16.35 -23.07
N ASP A 98 -5.55 -15.93 -23.97
CA ASP A 98 -6.74 -16.67 -24.41
C ASP A 98 -7.80 -16.91 -23.31
N ALA A 99 -7.61 -16.46 -22.10
CA ALA A 99 -8.62 -16.52 -21.06
C ALA A 99 -9.83 -15.64 -21.40
N PRO A 100 -11.04 -16.00 -20.94
CA PRO A 100 -12.26 -15.24 -21.23
C PRO A 100 -12.20 -13.82 -20.63
N ASN A 101 -12.87 -12.88 -21.28
CA ASN A 101 -13.04 -11.55 -20.71
C ASN A 101 -14.13 -11.58 -19.63
N LEU A 102 -13.73 -11.77 -18.40
CA LEU A 102 -14.61 -11.74 -17.24
C LEU A 102 -14.75 -10.30 -16.77
N CYS A 103 -15.88 -9.66 -17.07
CA CYS A 103 -16.14 -8.26 -16.74
C CYS A 103 -15.67 -7.91 -15.31
N HIS A 104 -14.84 -6.88 -15.21
CA HIS A 104 -14.11 -6.42 -14.01
C HIS A 104 -13.03 -7.40 -13.49
N HIS A 105 -13.23 -8.71 -13.49
CA HIS A 105 -12.31 -9.67 -12.89
C HIS A 105 -11.00 -9.81 -13.67
N SER A 106 -11.05 -9.93 -15.00
CA SER A 106 -9.82 -10.06 -15.78
C SER A 106 -8.84 -8.93 -15.52
N GLY A 107 -9.33 -7.67 -15.48
CA GLY A 107 -8.49 -6.51 -15.27
C GLY A 107 -7.79 -6.51 -13.90
N TRP A 108 -8.57 -6.59 -12.82
CA TRP A 108 -7.99 -6.45 -11.49
C TRP A 108 -7.18 -7.65 -11.00
N VAL A 109 -7.50 -8.87 -11.46
CA VAL A 109 -6.67 -10.04 -11.15
C VAL A 109 -5.35 -9.97 -11.90
N VAL A 110 -5.39 -9.73 -13.24
CA VAL A 110 -4.18 -9.67 -14.06
C VAL A 110 -3.25 -8.54 -13.64
N LEU A 111 -3.80 -7.36 -13.33
CA LEU A 111 -3.00 -6.20 -12.90
C LEU A 111 -2.12 -6.53 -11.68
N ARG A 112 -2.55 -7.43 -10.82
CA ARG A 112 -1.89 -7.74 -9.55
C ARG A 112 -1.05 -9.02 -9.59
N SER A 113 -1.50 -10.03 -10.34
CA SER A 113 -0.85 -11.34 -10.41
C SER A 113 -0.13 -11.61 -11.73
N GLY A 114 -0.39 -10.82 -12.76
CA GLY A 114 0.12 -11.07 -14.12
C GLY A 114 -0.53 -12.25 -14.84
N ILE A 115 -1.50 -12.95 -14.22
CA ILE A 115 -2.12 -14.16 -14.78
C ILE A 115 -3.63 -13.96 -14.89
N ALA A 116 -4.20 -14.25 -16.06
CA ALA A 116 -5.63 -14.08 -16.30
C ALA A 116 -6.46 -15.23 -15.66
N PRO A 117 -7.57 -14.88 -14.97
CA PRO A 117 -8.46 -15.89 -14.40
C PRO A 117 -9.33 -16.54 -15.48
N MET A 118 -9.55 -17.85 -15.37
CA MET A 118 -10.46 -18.59 -16.25
C MET A 118 -11.92 -18.51 -15.81
N THR A 119 -12.18 -18.28 -14.53
CA THR A 119 -13.51 -18.06 -13.95
C THR A 119 -13.50 -16.89 -12.98
N ARG A 120 -14.67 -16.44 -12.54
CA ARG A 120 -14.76 -15.31 -11.58
C ARG A 120 -14.22 -15.64 -10.20
N GLU A 121 -14.20 -16.89 -9.81
CA GLU A 121 -13.69 -17.39 -8.54
C GLU A 121 -12.19 -17.66 -8.58
N ASN A 122 -11.63 -17.76 -9.79
CA ASN A 122 -10.22 -18.13 -9.96
C ASN A 122 -9.27 -16.98 -9.60
N ARG A 123 -8.28 -17.30 -8.77
CA ARG A 123 -7.17 -16.42 -8.39
C ARG A 123 -5.86 -17.15 -8.69
N PRO A 124 -5.45 -17.18 -9.96
CA PRO A 124 -4.44 -18.12 -10.45
C PRO A 124 -3.01 -17.77 -10.03
N GLY A 125 -2.74 -16.57 -9.61
CA GLY A 125 -1.37 -16.13 -9.34
C GLY A 125 -1.18 -15.57 -7.94
N GLU A 126 0.08 -15.54 -7.51
CA GLU A 126 0.51 -14.73 -6.38
C GLU A 126 0.54 -13.25 -6.80
N THR A 127 0.06 -12.37 -5.95
CA THR A 127 0.08 -10.94 -6.22
C THR A 127 1.41 -10.30 -5.80
N ILE A 128 1.76 -9.21 -6.46
CA ILE A 128 3.03 -8.51 -6.25
C ILE A 128 3.27 -8.10 -4.79
N ASP A 129 2.24 -7.73 -4.06
CA ASP A 129 2.35 -7.37 -2.64
C ASP A 129 2.77 -8.58 -1.78
N VAL A 130 2.31 -9.78 -2.09
CA VAL A 130 2.72 -11.01 -1.39
C VAL A 130 4.17 -11.35 -1.73
N SER A 131 4.56 -11.30 -3.01
CA SER A 131 5.94 -11.51 -3.43
C SER A 131 6.90 -10.55 -2.72
N VAL A 132 6.56 -9.27 -2.68
CA VAL A 132 7.36 -8.26 -1.98
C VAL A 132 7.37 -8.49 -0.47
N ALA A 133 6.22 -8.80 0.14
CA ALA A 133 6.14 -9.06 1.58
C ALA A 133 7.02 -10.24 2.02
N ARG A 134 7.19 -11.26 1.18
CA ARG A 134 8.11 -12.38 1.45
C ARG A 134 9.57 -11.93 1.51
N GLN A 135 9.95 -10.92 0.75
CA GLN A 135 11.32 -10.42 0.70
C GLN A 135 11.65 -9.44 1.83
N ILE A 136 10.78 -8.47 2.09
CA ILE A 136 11.07 -7.38 3.01
C ILE A 136 10.29 -7.45 4.34
N GLY A 137 9.24 -8.27 4.44
CA GLY A 137 8.34 -8.29 5.59
C GLY A 137 8.86 -9.02 6.82
N ASN A 138 9.97 -9.75 6.71
CA ASN A 138 10.49 -10.57 7.81
C ASN A 138 11.16 -9.74 8.93
N ALA A 139 11.51 -8.49 8.64
CA ALA A 139 12.13 -7.58 9.60
C ALA A 139 11.10 -6.80 10.45
N THR A 140 9.81 -6.99 10.22
CA THR A 140 8.75 -6.24 10.88
C THR A 140 7.79 -7.16 11.65
N ARG A 141 7.09 -6.60 12.65
CA ARG A 141 6.09 -7.34 13.44
C ARG A 141 5.00 -7.97 12.58
N PHE A 142 4.56 -7.25 11.55
CA PHE A 142 3.60 -7.72 10.57
C PHE A 142 4.27 -7.78 9.20
N ARG A 143 4.25 -8.94 8.58
CA ARG A 143 4.79 -9.12 7.24
C ARG A 143 4.03 -8.29 6.21
N SER A 144 2.71 -8.25 6.35
CA SER A 144 1.83 -7.43 5.54
C SER A 144 0.59 -7.01 6.34
N LEU A 145 -0.01 -5.91 5.92
CA LEU A 145 -1.27 -5.41 6.43
C LEU A 145 -2.19 -5.16 5.24
N SER A 146 -3.38 -5.73 5.27
CA SER A 146 -4.39 -5.55 4.23
C SER A 146 -5.66 -4.99 4.82
N ALA A 147 -6.18 -3.92 4.22
CA ALA A 147 -7.43 -3.29 4.60
C ALA A 147 -8.31 -3.08 3.36
N THR A 148 -9.62 -3.09 3.57
CA THR A 148 -10.61 -2.81 2.53
C THR A 148 -11.72 -1.90 3.07
N ALA A 149 -12.37 -1.16 2.18
CA ALA A 149 -13.56 -0.38 2.51
C ALA A 149 -14.84 -1.22 2.53
N THR A 150 -14.79 -2.44 2.01
CA THR A 150 -15.92 -3.39 1.97
C THR A 150 -15.67 -4.56 2.91
N GLY A 151 -16.71 -5.21 3.36
CA GLY A 151 -16.61 -6.42 4.21
C GLY A 151 -16.50 -7.72 3.42
N ASP A 152 -16.39 -7.68 2.10
CA ASP A 152 -16.39 -8.86 1.24
C ASP A 152 -14.96 -9.32 0.95
N VAL A 153 -14.67 -10.58 1.23
CA VAL A 153 -13.37 -11.21 0.92
C VAL A 153 -13.07 -11.18 -0.58
N ARG A 154 -14.11 -11.19 -1.42
CA ARG A 154 -13.97 -11.03 -2.87
C ARG A 154 -13.21 -9.76 -3.24
N ASP A 155 -13.33 -8.71 -2.45
CA ASP A 155 -12.70 -7.42 -2.69
C ASP A 155 -11.27 -7.33 -2.14
N SER A 156 -10.70 -8.43 -1.67
CA SER A 156 -9.26 -8.51 -1.47
C SER A 156 -8.53 -8.46 -2.79
N PHE A 157 -7.46 -7.69 -2.82
CA PHE A 157 -6.55 -7.59 -3.96
C PHE A 157 -5.20 -8.27 -3.68
N SER A 158 -5.16 -9.16 -2.68
CA SER A 158 -3.95 -9.86 -2.24
C SER A 158 -4.19 -11.36 -2.26
N TYR A 159 -3.40 -12.09 -3.04
CA TYR A 159 -3.53 -13.55 -3.23
C TYR A 159 -2.18 -14.23 -3.08
N GLU A 160 -2.19 -15.40 -2.44
CA GLU A 160 -1.02 -16.29 -2.32
C GLU A 160 -0.85 -17.22 -3.51
N GLY A 161 -1.77 -17.20 -4.48
CA GLY A 161 -1.91 -18.18 -5.55
C GLY A 161 -2.81 -19.36 -5.15
N GLY A 162 -3.16 -20.21 -6.13
CA GLY A 162 -4.00 -21.39 -5.87
C GLY A 162 -5.37 -21.09 -5.28
N ASN A 163 -5.95 -19.93 -5.61
CA ASN A 163 -7.19 -19.39 -5.05
C ASN A 163 -7.14 -18.99 -3.56
N SER A 164 -5.98 -19.01 -2.95
CA SER A 164 -5.80 -18.53 -1.58
C SER A 164 -5.81 -17.01 -1.53
N VAL A 165 -6.80 -16.43 -0.87
CA VAL A 165 -7.01 -14.99 -0.77
C VAL A 165 -6.68 -14.52 0.65
N ASN A 166 -5.83 -13.51 0.76
CA ASN A 166 -5.56 -12.85 2.04
C ASN A 166 -6.78 -12.02 2.45
N THR A 167 -7.39 -12.38 3.58
CA THR A 167 -8.58 -11.67 4.08
C THR A 167 -8.20 -10.29 4.59
N PRO A 168 -8.71 -9.21 3.99
CA PRO A 168 -8.43 -7.86 4.45
C PRO A 168 -9.29 -7.50 5.67
N GLU A 169 -8.79 -6.59 6.50
CA GLU A 169 -9.59 -6.04 7.60
C GLU A 169 -10.40 -4.84 7.09
N TRP A 170 -11.68 -4.84 7.40
CA TRP A 170 -12.61 -3.79 7.00
C TRP A 170 -13.05 -2.89 8.17
N SER A 171 -12.82 -3.33 9.41
CA SER A 171 -13.16 -2.55 10.59
C SER A 171 -11.95 -1.71 11.04
N PRO A 172 -12.05 -0.38 11.03
CA PRO A 172 -10.96 0.48 11.51
C PRO A 172 -10.56 0.17 12.96
N LEU A 173 -11.54 -0.14 13.82
CA LEU A 173 -11.27 -0.48 15.21
C LEU A 173 -10.51 -1.81 15.34
N ARG A 174 -10.91 -2.84 14.61
CA ARG A 174 -10.19 -4.12 14.62
C ARG A 174 -8.81 -3.99 14.00
N PHE A 175 -8.67 -3.21 12.94
CA PHE A 175 -7.38 -2.92 12.33
C PHE A 175 -6.45 -2.22 13.34
N TYR A 176 -6.94 -1.21 14.03
CA TYR A 176 -6.20 -0.51 15.09
C TYR A 176 -5.80 -1.44 16.25
N ASN A 177 -6.71 -2.26 16.74
CA ASN A 177 -6.44 -3.18 17.86
C ASN A 177 -5.44 -4.30 17.48
N ARG A 178 -5.25 -4.55 16.19
CA ARG A 178 -4.27 -5.51 15.68
C ARG A 178 -2.84 -4.95 15.68
N LEU A 179 -2.69 -3.65 15.48
CA LEU A 179 -1.39 -2.95 15.44
C LEU A 179 -0.78 -2.81 16.82
#